data_18c1d4437281ec540863047009b7747f
#
_entry.id   18c1d4437281ec540863047009b7747f
#
_cell.length_a   1.000
_cell.length_b   1.000
_cell.length_c   1.000
_cell.angle_alpha   90.00
_cell.angle_beta   90.00
_cell.angle_gamma   90.00
#
_symmetry.space_group_name_H-M   'P 1'
#
loop_
_entity.id
_entity.type
_entity.pdbx_description
1 polymer ?
#
loop_
_entity_poly.entity_id
_entity_poly.type
_entity_poly.pdbx_seq_one_letter_code
_entity_poly.pdbx_strand_id
1 'polypeptide(L)'
;MFDVFAAEGVPTSCTMNAKMGLERRAVIDAAVARGYEVIPHNYVQSDLLTDFAKDKEKERAVIRETLKVYADVVGKPAKGWLSSSLRSTLNTADILAEEGLTFFTDLLNDDQPYMIQTESGRPLVSISYTSEVNDFTVFMRQGMDVDGAARVFQEQFDWLRQEATDSGSGRFMNIGLHPHVIGQPFRIRAIRDFIRYAKQFDDIWFATREELADWYAENHASHIG
;
A
#
# COMPACT_ATOMS: atom_id res chain seq x y z
N MET A 1 -16.78 1.34 -5.15
CA MET A 1 -15.58 0.62 -4.71
C MET A 1 -15.62 0.40 -3.19
N PHE A 2 -15.69 1.42 -2.35
CA PHE A 2 -15.78 1.26 -0.88
C PHE A 2 -16.89 0.31 -0.43
N ASP A 3 -18.07 0.37 -1.06
CA ASP A 3 -19.20 -0.48 -0.69
C ASP A 3 -18.95 -1.98 -0.96
N VAL A 4 -18.10 -2.30 -1.96
CA VAL A 4 -17.70 -3.69 -2.22
C VAL A 4 -16.81 -4.21 -1.08
N PHE A 5 -15.79 -3.45 -0.67
CA PHE A 5 -14.93 -3.84 0.45
C PHE A 5 -15.70 -3.95 1.76
N ALA A 6 -16.60 -2.99 2.02
CA ALA A 6 -17.47 -3.03 3.20
C ALA A 6 -18.41 -4.25 3.20
N ALA A 7 -19.00 -4.57 2.04
CA ALA A 7 -19.87 -5.74 1.90
C ALA A 7 -19.13 -7.07 2.08
N GLU A 8 -17.86 -7.12 1.65
CA GLU A 8 -17.02 -8.29 1.86
C GLU A 8 -16.31 -8.28 3.24
N GLY A 9 -16.40 -7.21 4.02
CA GLY A 9 -15.84 -7.13 5.38
C GLY A 9 -14.32 -7.25 5.42
N VAL A 10 -13.61 -6.69 4.43
CA VAL A 10 -12.15 -6.72 4.38
C VAL A 10 -11.56 -5.34 4.67
N PRO A 11 -10.45 -5.26 5.43
CA PRO A 11 -9.73 -4.01 5.63
C PRO A 11 -9.15 -3.49 4.32
N THR A 12 -8.92 -2.20 4.25
CA THR A 12 -8.44 -1.54 3.03
C THR A 12 -7.50 -0.41 3.38
N SER A 13 -6.38 -0.32 2.67
CA SER A 13 -5.45 0.81 2.74
C SER A 13 -5.69 1.73 1.55
N CYS A 14 -6.01 2.99 1.82
CA CYS A 14 -6.29 4.02 0.82
C CYS A 14 -5.13 5.01 0.76
N THR A 15 -4.54 5.24 -0.41
CA THR A 15 -3.53 6.28 -0.58
C THR A 15 -4.19 7.65 -0.84
N MET A 16 -3.60 8.71 -0.29
CA MET A 16 -4.12 10.08 -0.40
C MET A 16 -3.01 11.06 -0.77
N ASN A 17 -3.08 11.65 -1.95
CA ASN A 17 -2.33 12.88 -2.20
C ASN A 17 -2.88 14.01 -1.32
N ALA A 18 -2.00 14.82 -0.72
CA ALA A 18 -2.41 15.89 0.20
C ALA A 18 -3.42 16.86 -0.41
N LYS A 19 -3.15 17.33 -1.63
CA LYS A 19 -4.07 18.21 -2.36
C LYS A 19 -5.44 17.58 -2.59
N MET A 20 -5.47 16.29 -2.93
CA MET A 20 -6.73 15.55 -3.10
C MET A 20 -7.51 15.48 -1.77
N GLY A 21 -6.82 15.30 -0.65
CA GLY A 21 -7.42 15.34 0.68
C GLY A 21 -8.10 16.68 0.99
N LEU A 22 -7.48 17.79 0.60
CA LEU A 22 -8.06 19.14 0.76
C LEU A 22 -9.25 19.37 -0.17
N GLU A 23 -9.13 19.01 -1.45
CA GLU A 23 -10.14 19.29 -2.48
C GLU A 23 -11.33 18.32 -2.46
N ARG A 24 -11.15 17.13 -1.95
CA ARG A 24 -12.14 16.05 -1.94
C ARG A 24 -12.31 15.42 -0.56
N ARG A 25 -12.32 16.27 0.46
CA ARG A 25 -12.42 15.90 1.89
C ARG A 25 -13.46 14.81 2.14
N ALA A 26 -14.63 14.90 1.55
CA ALA A 26 -15.72 13.95 1.74
C ALA A 26 -15.36 12.50 1.35
N VAL A 27 -14.43 12.30 0.40
CA VAL A 27 -13.94 10.95 0.03
C VAL A 27 -13.08 10.37 1.15
N ILE A 28 -12.22 11.18 1.73
CA ILE A 28 -11.36 10.78 2.84
C ILE A 28 -12.19 10.54 4.11
N ASP A 29 -13.11 11.44 4.43
CA ASP A 29 -14.04 11.27 5.56
C ASP A 29 -14.82 9.96 5.43
N ALA A 30 -15.25 9.61 4.21
CA ALA A 30 -15.95 8.34 3.96
C ALA A 30 -15.05 7.10 4.13
N ALA A 31 -13.75 7.18 3.84
CA ALA A 31 -12.79 6.12 4.11
C ALA A 31 -12.54 5.98 5.62
N VAL A 32 -12.25 7.10 6.29
CA VAL A 32 -12.03 7.14 7.75
C VAL A 32 -13.24 6.63 8.53
N ALA A 33 -14.46 7.05 8.14
CA ALA A 33 -15.70 6.60 8.79
C ALA A 33 -15.96 5.08 8.64
N ARG A 34 -15.34 4.43 7.65
CA ARG A 34 -15.38 2.98 7.46
C ARG A 34 -14.25 2.24 8.19
N GLY A 35 -13.38 2.95 8.89
CA GLY A 35 -12.20 2.37 9.53
C GLY A 35 -11.10 1.98 8.55
N TYR A 36 -11.12 2.49 7.32
CA TYR A 36 -10.07 2.21 6.35
C TYR A 36 -8.81 2.99 6.69
N GLU A 37 -7.68 2.34 6.51
CA GLU A 37 -6.38 2.99 6.62
C GLU A 37 -6.23 4.05 5.53
N VAL A 38 -5.65 5.21 5.86
CA VAL A 38 -5.26 6.23 4.88
C VAL A 38 -3.74 6.38 4.95
N ILE A 39 -3.08 6.37 3.79
CA ILE A 39 -1.61 6.48 3.67
C ILE A 39 -1.28 7.72 2.83
N PRO A 40 -0.37 8.60 3.27
CA PRO A 40 0.08 9.74 2.46
C PRO A 40 0.76 9.29 1.17
N HIS A 41 0.51 10.03 0.08
CA HIS A 41 0.96 9.70 -1.27
C HIS A 41 1.46 10.96 -2.02
N ASN A 42 2.50 11.60 -1.54
CA ASN A 42 3.00 12.90 -1.97
C ASN A 42 1.93 14.02 -1.88
N TYR A 43 2.34 15.25 -2.19
CA TYR A 43 1.42 16.39 -2.20
C TYR A 43 0.43 16.32 -3.36
N VAL A 44 0.93 16.08 -4.57
CA VAL A 44 0.13 15.77 -5.77
C VAL A 44 0.76 14.59 -6.52
N GLN A 45 -0.03 13.94 -7.36
CA GLN A 45 0.40 12.75 -8.12
C GLN A 45 1.57 13.03 -9.08
N SER A 46 1.69 14.26 -9.58
CA SER A 46 2.75 14.67 -10.50
C SER A 46 4.07 15.03 -9.82
N ASP A 47 4.07 15.26 -8.51
CA ASP A 47 5.29 15.61 -7.77
C ASP A 47 6.05 14.32 -7.45
N LEU A 48 7.13 14.06 -8.18
CA LEU A 48 7.94 12.88 -7.97
C LEU A 48 9.08 13.21 -7.01
N LEU A 49 9.30 12.42 -5.96
CA LEU A 49 10.41 12.64 -5.04
C LEU A 49 11.77 12.57 -5.75
N THR A 50 11.86 11.77 -6.83
CA THR A 50 13.05 11.72 -7.68
C THR A 50 13.47 13.06 -8.29
N ASP A 51 12.56 14.02 -8.40
CA ASP A 51 12.90 15.37 -8.86
C ASP A 51 13.75 16.13 -7.84
N PHE A 52 13.74 15.68 -6.59
CA PHE A 52 14.52 16.25 -5.48
C PHE A 52 15.71 15.37 -5.06
N ALA A 53 16.07 14.33 -5.83
CA ALA A 53 17.12 13.36 -5.46
C ALA A 53 18.48 13.97 -5.10
N LYS A 54 18.77 15.19 -5.58
CA LYS A 54 20.01 15.93 -5.30
C LYS A 54 19.88 16.97 -4.18
N ASP A 55 18.70 17.08 -3.56
CA ASP A 55 18.41 18.10 -2.54
C ASP A 55 17.52 17.48 -1.45
N LYS A 56 18.18 16.79 -0.50
CA LYS A 56 17.52 16.10 0.62
C LYS A 56 16.59 17.02 1.41
N GLU A 57 16.93 18.30 1.55
CA GLU A 57 16.11 19.24 2.32
C GLU A 57 14.83 19.66 1.58
N LYS A 58 14.89 19.77 0.25
CA LYS A 58 13.65 19.97 -0.54
C LYS A 58 12.75 18.74 -0.50
N GLU A 59 13.31 17.54 -0.64
CA GLU A 59 12.55 16.32 -0.49
C GLU A 59 11.87 16.25 0.88
N ARG A 60 12.62 16.53 1.95
CA ARG A 60 12.10 16.62 3.31
C ARG A 60 10.97 17.63 3.45
N ALA A 61 11.11 18.80 2.84
CA ALA A 61 10.09 19.85 2.91
C ALA A 61 8.77 19.40 2.25
N VAL A 62 8.83 18.72 1.10
CA VAL A 62 7.65 18.16 0.41
C VAL A 62 7.00 17.06 1.25
N ILE A 63 7.80 16.18 1.84
CA ILE A 63 7.28 15.13 2.73
C ILE A 63 6.59 15.74 3.94
N ARG A 64 7.24 16.69 4.64
CA ARG A 64 6.65 17.37 5.81
C ARG A 64 5.35 18.10 5.51
N GLU A 65 5.29 18.81 4.39
CA GLU A 65 4.05 19.50 3.97
C GLU A 65 2.94 18.49 3.71
N THR A 66 3.24 17.39 3.05
CA THR A 66 2.31 16.28 2.82
C THR A 66 1.81 15.70 4.15
N LEU A 67 2.70 15.41 5.09
CA LEU A 67 2.37 14.86 6.40
C LEU A 67 1.53 15.81 7.25
N LYS A 68 1.81 17.12 7.19
CA LYS A 68 1.02 18.15 7.86
C LYS A 68 -0.41 18.16 7.34
N VAL A 69 -0.60 18.24 6.02
CA VAL A 69 -1.93 18.22 5.41
C VAL A 69 -2.64 16.89 5.72
N TYR A 70 -1.92 15.78 5.68
CA TYR A 70 -2.47 14.49 6.06
C TYR A 70 -3.03 14.51 7.48
N ALA A 71 -2.27 14.98 8.46
CA ALA A 71 -2.70 15.03 9.86
C ALA A 71 -3.94 15.93 10.03
N ASP A 72 -3.99 17.07 9.34
CA ASP A 72 -5.14 17.99 9.36
C ASP A 72 -6.40 17.38 8.73
N VAL A 73 -6.22 16.55 7.69
CA VAL A 73 -7.33 15.92 6.96
C VAL A 73 -7.83 14.66 7.64
N VAL A 74 -6.92 13.77 8.06
CA VAL A 74 -7.25 12.45 8.63
C VAL A 74 -7.47 12.51 10.14
N GLY A 75 -6.92 13.52 10.81
CA GLY A 75 -7.08 13.74 12.26
C GLY A 75 -6.10 12.96 13.13
N LYS A 76 -5.10 12.32 12.53
CA LYS A 76 -4.02 11.60 13.23
C LYS A 76 -2.70 11.69 12.45
N PRO A 77 -1.54 11.53 13.10
CA PRO A 77 -0.27 11.41 12.39
C PRO A 77 -0.25 10.19 11.46
N ALA A 78 0.48 10.30 10.35
CA ALA A 78 0.73 9.18 9.46
C ALA A 78 1.69 8.17 10.10
N LYS A 79 1.49 6.89 9.79
CA LYS A 79 2.37 5.79 10.17
C LYS A 79 3.22 5.28 9.01
N GLY A 80 2.71 5.37 7.80
CA GLY A 80 3.36 4.87 6.61
C GLY A 80 3.37 5.84 5.46
N TRP A 81 4.04 5.43 4.39
CA TRP A 81 4.22 6.22 3.18
C TRP A 81 4.22 5.35 1.92
N LEU A 82 3.58 5.86 0.87
CA LEU A 82 3.71 5.38 -0.50
C LEU A 82 3.98 6.57 -1.43
N SER A 83 5.11 6.61 -2.12
CA SER A 83 5.41 7.71 -3.05
C SER A 83 4.60 7.61 -4.33
N SER A 84 4.23 8.77 -4.88
CA SER A 84 3.59 8.85 -6.19
C SER A 84 4.42 8.12 -7.25
N SER A 85 3.77 7.20 -7.97
CA SER A 85 4.41 6.36 -8.99
C SER A 85 5.60 5.52 -8.50
N LEU A 86 5.71 5.25 -7.20
CA LEU A 86 6.85 4.54 -6.56
C LEU A 86 8.20 5.24 -6.84
N ARG A 87 8.17 6.57 -6.90
CA ARG A 87 9.34 7.39 -7.26
C ARG A 87 9.98 8.02 -6.02
N SER A 88 10.50 7.15 -5.14
CA SER A 88 11.35 7.54 -4.02
C SER A 88 12.80 7.77 -4.45
N THR A 89 13.59 8.36 -3.55
CA THR A 89 15.04 8.55 -3.68
C THR A 89 15.78 7.68 -2.64
N LEU A 90 17.10 7.70 -2.68
CA LEU A 90 17.91 7.06 -1.65
C LEU A 90 17.77 7.72 -0.26
N ASN A 91 17.31 8.97 -0.21
CA ASN A 91 17.10 9.68 1.06
C ASN A 91 15.73 9.43 1.68
N THR A 92 14.75 8.96 0.88
CA THR A 92 13.34 8.90 1.29
C THR A 92 13.15 8.10 2.56
N ALA A 93 13.72 6.90 2.65
CA ALA A 93 13.56 6.02 3.82
C ALA A 93 14.08 6.69 5.11
N ASP A 94 15.25 7.33 5.04
CA ASP A 94 15.82 8.05 6.17
C ASP A 94 14.96 9.24 6.61
N ILE A 95 14.48 10.03 5.65
CA ILE A 95 13.59 11.15 5.93
C ILE A 95 12.31 10.66 6.62
N LEU A 96 11.69 9.60 6.09
CA LEU A 96 10.45 9.05 6.66
C LEU A 96 10.65 8.57 8.10
N ALA A 97 11.75 7.86 8.37
CA ALA A 97 12.08 7.40 9.72
C ALA A 97 12.35 8.57 10.67
N GLU A 98 13.06 9.62 10.21
CA GLU A 98 13.30 10.84 10.98
C GLU A 98 12.00 11.60 11.28
N GLU A 99 11.03 11.61 10.37
CA GLU A 99 9.69 12.20 10.56
C GLU A 99 8.76 11.30 11.41
N GLY A 100 9.22 10.14 11.84
CA GLY A 100 8.51 9.26 12.77
C GLY A 100 7.56 8.26 12.14
N LEU A 101 7.67 8.00 10.83
CA LEU A 101 6.92 6.94 10.18
C LEU A 101 7.52 5.58 10.53
N THR A 102 6.70 4.54 10.49
CA THR A 102 7.07 3.17 10.87
C THR A 102 7.14 2.21 9.71
N PHE A 103 6.53 2.53 8.56
CA PHE A 103 6.60 1.69 7.36
C PHE A 103 6.65 2.48 6.04
N PHE A 104 7.19 1.82 5.03
CA PHE A 104 7.44 2.33 3.68
C PHE A 104 7.08 1.29 2.63
N THR A 105 6.47 1.70 1.52
CA THR A 105 5.86 0.73 0.61
C THR A 105 6.22 0.89 -0.87
N ASP A 106 7.29 1.60 -1.20
CA ASP A 106 7.69 1.83 -2.61
C ASP A 106 8.48 0.70 -3.24
N LEU A 107 9.11 -0.14 -2.43
CA LEU A 107 10.02 -1.15 -2.92
C LEU A 107 9.27 -2.33 -3.54
N LEU A 108 9.87 -2.97 -4.56
CA LEU A 108 9.26 -4.03 -5.37
C LEU A 108 10.03 -5.34 -5.31
N ASN A 109 10.85 -5.52 -4.29
CA ASN A 109 11.93 -6.48 -4.30
C ASN A 109 11.67 -7.74 -3.48
N ASP A 110 10.52 -7.84 -2.80
CA ASP A 110 10.23 -8.98 -1.94
C ASP A 110 8.72 -9.22 -1.79
N ASP A 111 8.32 -10.44 -1.46
CA ASP A 111 6.98 -10.85 -1.06
C ASP A 111 6.89 -11.13 0.46
N GLN A 112 7.91 -10.70 1.20
CA GLN A 112 7.93 -10.65 2.66
C GLN A 112 8.27 -9.23 3.13
N PRO A 113 7.73 -8.76 4.26
CA PRO A 113 8.21 -7.55 4.89
C PRO A 113 9.65 -7.72 5.36
N TYR A 114 10.39 -6.62 5.48
CA TYR A 114 11.71 -6.62 6.09
C TYR A 114 12.04 -5.27 6.76
N MET A 115 13.03 -5.29 7.65
CA MET A 115 13.50 -4.08 8.33
C MET A 115 14.47 -3.31 7.45
N ILE A 116 14.19 -2.03 7.22
CA ILE A 116 15.16 -1.10 6.62
C ILE A 116 16.01 -0.51 7.75
N GLN A 117 17.33 -0.60 7.61
CA GLN A 117 18.25 0.13 8.45
C GLN A 117 18.40 1.55 7.94
N THR A 118 18.07 2.53 8.76
CA THR A 118 18.15 3.95 8.43
C THR A 118 19.38 4.60 9.09
N GLU A 119 19.87 5.70 8.52
CA GLU A 119 20.98 6.46 9.09
C GLU A 119 20.67 6.98 10.48
N SER A 120 19.41 7.31 10.76
CA SER A 120 18.95 7.76 12.07
C SER A 120 18.92 6.66 13.13
N GLY A 121 19.08 5.40 12.75
CA GLY A 121 18.92 4.23 13.62
C GLY A 121 17.46 3.94 14.03
N ARG A 122 16.49 4.71 13.52
CA ARG A 122 15.06 4.44 13.76
C ARG A 122 14.58 3.33 12.81
N PRO A 123 13.88 2.31 13.33
CA PRO A 123 13.41 1.21 12.51
C PRO A 123 12.34 1.68 11.52
N LEU A 124 12.38 1.14 10.31
CA LEU A 124 11.37 1.35 9.28
C LEU A 124 11.09 0.00 8.63
N VAL A 125 9.83 -0.41 8.58
CA VAL A 125 9.43 -1.67 7.93
C VAL A 125 9.19 -1.41 6.45
N SER A 126 9.81 -2.21 5.58
CA SER A 126 9.45 -2.28 4.18
C SER A 126 8.29 -3.25 3.99
N ILE A 127 7.21 -2.78 3.36
CA ILE A 127 6.14 -3.63 2.85
C ILE A 127 6.12 -3.40 1.35
N SER A 128 6.70 -4.33 0.59
CA SER A 128 6.87 -4.15 -0.84
C SER A 128 5.53 -3.94 -1.58
N TYR A 129 5.56 -3.14 -2.63
CA TYR A 129 4.45 -2.99 -3.56
C TYR A 129 4.55 -4.05 -4.65
N THR A 130 3.44 -4.42 -5.29
CA THR A 130 3.43 -5.33 -6.43
C THR A 130 2.92 -4.60 -7.67
N SER A 131 3.73 -4.50 -8.72
CA SER A 131 3.36 -3.84 -9.96
C SER A 131 2.61 -4.76 -10.93
N GLU A 132 2.83 -6.06 -10.82
CA GLU A 132 2.23 -7.09 -11.65
C GLU A 132 0.76 -7.30 -11.30
N VAL A 133 0.48 -7.40 -10.00
CA VAL A 133 -0.88 -7.57 -9.46
C VAL A 133 -1.49 -6.20 -9.17
N ASN A 134 -1.74 -5.47 -10.25
CA ASN A 134 -2.20 -4.09 -10.24
C ASN A 134 -3.25 -3.90 -11.34
N ASP A 135 -4.39 -3.30 -11.01
CA ASP A 135 -5.50 -3.15 -11.96
C ASP A 135 -5.12 -2.33 -13.19
N PHE A 136 -4.27 -1.30 -13.03
CA PHE A 136 -3.77 -0.55 -14.17
C PHE A 136 -2.89 -1.40 -15.09
N THR A 137 -2.07 -2.27 -14.52
CA THR A 137 -1.23 -3.19 -15.30
C THR A 137 -2.09 -4.19 -16.06
N VAL A 138 -2.97 -4.92 -15.38
CA VAL A 138 -3.75 -6.00 -16.00
C VAL A 138 -4.79 -5.48 -16.99
N PHE A 139 -5.51 -4.40 -16.66
CA PHE A 139 -6.55 -3.87 -17.55
C PHE A 139 -6.04 -2.89 -18.60
N MET A 140 -5.12 -1.98 -18.24
CA MET A 140 -4.77 -0.86 -19.11
C MET A 140 -3.51 -1.10 -19.94
N ARG A 141 -2.54 -1.84 -19.41
CA ARG A 141 -1.31 -2.15 -20.14
C ARG A 141 -1.39 -3.47 -20.88
N GLN A 142 -1.94 -4.51 -20.24
CA GLN A 142 -2.04 -5.86 -20.82
C GLN A 142 -3.35 -6.10 -21.55
N GLY A 143 -4.36 -5.23 -21.35
CA GLY A 143 -5.63 -5.30 -22.07
C GLY A 143 -6.48 -6.53 -21.71
N MET A 144 -6.29 -7.07 -20.51
CA MET A 144 -7.04 -8.24 -20.07
C MET A 144 -8.53 -7.93 -19.88
N ASP A 145 -9.36 -8.91 -20.12
CA ASP A 145 -10.75 -8.87 -19.70
C ASP A 145 -10.90 -9.14 -18.19
N VAL A 146 -12.11 -9.07 -17.69
CA VAL A 146 -12.39 -9.20 -16.25
C VAL A 146 -12.03 -10.58 -15.72
N ASP A 147 -12.26 -11.62 -16.50
CA ASP A 147 -11.97 -13.00 -16.08
C ASP A 147 -10.47 -13.29 -16.14
N GLY A 148 -9.75 -12.72 -17.11
CA GLY A 148 -8.28 -12.74 -17.16
C GLY A 148 -7.64 -12.06 -15.97
N ALA A 149 -8.12 -10.86 -15.60
CA ALA A 149 -7.63 -10.15 -14.43
C ALA A 149 -7.90 -10.92 -13.12
N ALA A 150 -9.10 -11.45 -12.94
CA ALA A 150 -9.44 -12.26 -11.77
C ALA A 150 -8.54 -13.50 -11.66
N ARG A 151 -8.22 -14.15 -12.80
CA ARG A 151 -7.32 -15.30 -12.83
C ARG A 151 -5.90 -14.92 -12.41
N VAL A 152 -5.35 -13.79 -12.87
CA VAL A 152 -4.02 -13.33 -12.44
C VAL A 152 -3.99 -13.15 -10.92
N PHE A 153 -5.03 -12.56 -10.33
CA PHE A 153 -5.11 -12.38 -8.88
C PHE A 153 -5.15 -13.72 -8.14
N GLN A 154 -5.92 -14.69 -8.65
CA GLN A 154 -6.01 -16.04 -8.06
C GLN A 154 -4.70 -16.82 -8.19
N GLU A 155 -4.10 -16.85 -9.39
CA GLU A 155 -2.86 -17.57 -9.63
C GLU A 155 -1.70 -17.04 -8.78
N GLN A 156 -1.58 -15.70 -8.65
CA GLN A 156 -0.58 -15.10 -7.76
C GLN A 156 -0.80 -15.51 -6.29
N PHE A 157 -2.04 -15.47 -5.83
CA PHE A 157 -2.42 -15.89 -4.48
C PHE A 157 -2.11 -17.36 -4.24
N ASP A 158 -2.48 -18.25 -5.16
CA ASP A 158 -2.28 -19.69 -5.01
C ASP A 158 -0.80 -20.05 -4.94
N TRP A 159 0.04 -19.41 -5.77
CA TRP A 159 1.48 -19.62 -5.75
C TRP A 159 2.13 -19.12 -4.46
N LEU A 160 1.81 -17.91 -4.01
CA LEU A 160 2.35 -17.38 -2.75
C LEU A 160 1.94 -18.24 -1.56
N ARG A 161 0.71 -18.75 -1.56
CA ARG A 161 0.22 -19.67 -0.52
C ARG A 161 0.96 -21.02 -0.55
N GLN A 162 1.24 -21.55 -1.75
CA GLN A 162 2.06 -22.76 -1.91
C GLN A 162 3.48 -22.53 -1.40
N GLU A 163 4.13 -21.44 -1.78
CA GLU A 163 5.47 -21.07 -1.30
C GLU A 163 5.52 -20.89 0.22
N ALA A 164 4.49 -20.28 0.81
CA ALA A 164 4.39 -20.15 2.26
C ALA A 164 4.33 -21.52 2.94
N THR A 165 3.56 -22.46 2.37
CA THR A 165 3.45 -23.84 2.86
C THR A 165 4.79 -24.57 2.74
N ASP A 166 5.45 -24.49 1.59
CA ASP A 166 6.68 -25.22 1.30
C ASP A 166 7.88 -24.71 2.12
N SER A 167 7.94 -23.40 2.36
CA SER A 167 9.01 -22.77 3.13
C SER A 167 8.75 -22.71 4.64
N GLY A 168 7.50 -22.89 5.08
CA GLY A 168 7.09 -22.67 6.46
C GLY A 168 7.16 -21.19 6.90
N SER A 169 7.24 -20.26 5.94
CA SER A 169 7.32 -18.82 6.17
C SER A 169 6.23 -18.07 5.43
N GLY A 170 5.56 -17.13 6.09
CA GLY A 170 4.47 -16.37 5.50
C GLY A 170 4.88 -15.61 4.24
N ARG A 171 3.90 -15.37 3.39
CA ARG A 171 3.99 -14.51 2.21
C ARG A 171 2.91 -13.45 2.31
N PHE A 172 3.13 -12.28 1.73
CA PHE A 172 2.06 -11.32 1.60
C PHE A 172 1.79 -10.97 0.14
N MET A 173 0.56 -10.59 -0.13
CA MET A 173 0.10 -10.12 -1.43
C MET A 173 -0.59 -8.78 -1.27
N ASN A 174 -0.25 -7.82 -2.09
CA ASN A 174 -1.06 -6.63 -2.23
C ASN A 174 -1.55 -6.48 -3.67
N ILE A 175 -2.76 -5.93 -3.83
CA ILE A 175 -3.33 -5.64 -5.14
C ILE A 175 -3.47 -4.12 -5.26
N GLY A 176 -2.71 -3.53 -6.18
CA GLY A 176 -2.81 -2.10 -6.48
C GLY A 176 -4.11 -1.79 -7.22
N LEU A 177 -4.92 -0.89 -6.67
CA LEU A 177 -6.23 -0.55 -7.22
C LEU A 177 -6.39 0.95 -7.44
N HIS A 178 -6.91 1.32 -8.61
CA HIS A 178 -7.17 2.70 -8.99
C HIS A 178 -8.68 2.92 -9.20
N PRO A 179 -9.31 3.88 -8.52
CA PRO A 179 -10.76 4.10 -8.62
C PRO A 179 -11.26 4.29 -10.06
N HIS A 180 -10.47 4.94 -10.91
CA HIS A 180 -10.82 5.15 -12.32
C HIS A 180 -10.65 3.90 -13.21
N VAL A 181 -9.97 2.87 -12.73
CA VAL A 181 -9.78 1.59 -13.42
C VAL A 181 -10.74 0.53 -12.89
N ILE A 182 -10.51 0.04 -11.67
CA ILE A 182 -11.31 -1.04 -11.07
C ILE A 182 -12.71 -0.57 -10.64
N GLY A 183 -12.88 0.72 -10.37
CA GLY A 183 -14.17 1.29 -9.96
C GLY A 183 -15.25 1.30 -11.06
N GLN A 184 -14.94 0.85 -12.28
CA GLN A 184 -15.94 0.66 -13.33
C GLN A 184 -16.89 -0.51 -12.98
N PRO A 185 -18.22 -0.37 -13.22
CA PRO A 185 -19.21 -1.38 -12.81
C PRO A 185 -18.90 -2.81 -13.28
N PHE A 186 -18.34 -2.97 -14.46
CA PHE A 186 -18.01 -4.30 -14.97
C PHE A 186 -16.69 -4.85 -14.45
N ARG A 187 -15.72 -3.99 -14.10
CA ARG A 187 -14.39 -4.40 -13.62
C ARG A 187 -14.35 -4.76 -12.13
N ILE A 188 -15.16 -4.08 -11.31
CA ILE A 188 -15.16 -4.28 -9.85
C ILE A 188 -15.44 -5.74 -9.45
N ARG A 189 -16.07 -6.51 -10.35
CA ARG A 189 -16.33 -7.94 -10.17
C ARG A 189 -15.02 -8.73 -9.96
N ALA A 190 -13.95 -8.40 -10.68
CA ALA A 190 -12.68 -9.13 -10.57
C ALA A 190 -12.14 -9.15 -9.13
N ILE A 191 -12.11 -7.99 -8.47
CA ILE A 191 -11.62 -7.91 -7.09
C ILE A 191 -12.61 -8.51 -6.08
N ARG A 192 -13.92 -8.32 -6.27
CA ARG A 192 -14.93 -8.93 -5.42
C ARG A 192 -14.83 -10.46 -5.45
N ASP A 193 -14.75 -11.03 -6.63
CA ASP A 193 -14.73 -12.48 -6.80
C ASP A 193 -13.41 -13.08 -6.27
N PHE A 194 -12.29 -12.34 -6.43
CA PHE A 194 -11.02 -12.69 -5.80
C PHE A 194 -11.10 -12.68 -4.25
N ILE A 195 -11.66 -11.63 -3.64
CA ILE A 195 -11.81 -11.57 -2.17
C ILE A 195 -12.61 -12.78 -1.67
N ARG A 196 -13.72 -13.11 -2.35
CA ARG A 196 -14.54 -14.28 -2.00
C ARG A 196 -13.81 -15.61 -2.17
N TYR A 197 -12.94 -15.68 -3.18
CA TYR A 197 -12.07 -16.83 -3.36
C TYR A 197 -11.07 -16.95 -2.20
N ALA A 198 -10.33 -15.90 -1.90
CA ALA A 198 -9.34 -15.92 -0.84
C ALA A 198 -9.93 -16.20 0.55
N LYS A 199 -11.18 -15.76 0.80
CA LYS A 199 -11.90 -16.05 2.07
C LYS A 199 -12.33 -17.51 2.27
N GLN A 200 -12.13 -18.39 1.29
CA GLN A 200 -12.37 -19.81 1.45
C GLN A 200 -11.24 -20.54 2.20
N PHE A 201 -10.13 -19.85 2.46
CA PHE A 201 -8.97 -20.41 3.13
C PHE A 201 -8.83 -19.84 4.54
N ASP A 202 -8.63 -20.70 5.52
CA ASP A 202 -8.55 -20.33 6.94
C ASP A 202 -7.18 -19.79 7.37
N ASP A 203 -6.15 -19.97 6.53
CA ASP A 203 -4.76 -19.56 6.76
C ASP A 203 -4.44 -18.17 6.21
N ILE A 204 -5.47 -17.36 5.90
CA ILE A 204 -5.34 -16.04 5.32
C ILE A 204 -5.68 -14.93 6.31
N TRP A 205 -4.80 -13.97 6.41
CA TRP A 205 -5.02 -12.75 7.17
C TRP A 205 -5.23 -11.56 6.23
N PHE A 206 -6.42 -10.99 6.22
CA PHE A 206 -6.67 -9.69 5.57
C PHE A 206 -6.27 -8.58 6.53
N ALA A 207 -5.26 -7.81 6.17
CA ALA A 207 -4.68 -6.78 7.01
C ALA A 207 -4.59 -5.43 6.30
N THR A 208 -4.56 -4.35 7.06
CA THR A 208 -4.02 -3.06 6.61
C THR A 208 -2.49 -3.12 6.58
N ARG A 209 -1.86 -2.14 5.95
CA ARG A 209 -0.39 -2.06 5.94
C ARG A 209 0.16 -1.70 7.33
N GLU A 210 -0.55 -0.85 8.08
CA GLU A 210 -0.19 -0.51 9.46
C GLU A 210 -0.20 -1.78 10.33
N GLU A 211 -1.27 -2.61 10.27
CA GLU A 211 -1.34 -3.86 11.02
C GLU A 211 -0.22 -4.84 10.66
N LEU A 212 0.09 -4.99 9.36
CA LEU A 212 1.19 -5.84 8.93
C LEU A 212 2.55 -5.32 9.37
N ALA A 213 2.77 -3.99 9.30
CA ALA A 213 4.01 -3.36 9.74
C ALA A 213 4.23 -3.50 11.24
N ASP A 214 3.19 -3.25 12.04
CA ASP A 214 3.26 -3.37 13.49
C ASP A 214 3.54 -4.83 13.90
N TRP A 215 2.82 -5.79 13.31
CA TRP A 215 3.07 -7.21 13.53
C TRP A 215 4.52 -7.61 13.18
N TYR A 216 5.00 -7.15 12.01
CA TYR A 216 6.35 -7.50 11.57
C TYR A 216 7.42 -6.86 12.46
N ALA A 217 7.24 -5.61 12.88
CA ALA A 217 8.17 -4.96 13.79
C ALA A 217 8.34 -5.72 15.12
N GLU A 218 7.27 -6.33 15.61
CA GLU A 218 7.28 -7.12 16.85
C GLU A 218 7.85 -8.54 16.66
N ASN A 219 7.73 -9.11 15.45
CA ASN A 219 8.01 -10.53 15.21
C ASN A 219 9.23 -10.79 14.30
N HIS A 220 9.82 -9.76 13.69
CA HIS A 220 10.87 -9.91 12.66
C HIS A 220 12.08 -10.74 13.11
N ALA A 221 12.44 -10.71 14.40
CA ALA A 221 13.57 -11.48 14.91
C ALA A 221 13.42 -13.00 14.73
N SER A 222 12.20 -13.51 14.58
CA SER A 222 11.93 -14.92 14.28
C SER A 222 12.09 -15.27 12.80
N HIS A 223 12.21 -14.27 11.92
CA HIS A 223 12.32 -14.42 10.47
C HIS A 223 13.76 -14.20 9.97
N ILE A 224 14.65 -13.73 10.84
CA ILE A 224 16.08 -13.56 10.53
C ILE A 224 16.78 -14.77 11.11
N GLY A 225 17.08 -15.73 10.26
CA GLY A 225 17.84 -16.92 10.60
C GLY A 225 19.33 -16.62 10.69
#